data_59d43f4c89619626e2d147f836236072
#
_entry.id   59d43f4c89619626e2d147f836236072
#
_cell.length_a   1.000
_cell.length_b   1.000
_cell.length_c   1.000
_cell.angle_alpha   90.00
_cell.angle_beta   90.00
_cell.angle_gamma   90.00
#
_symmetry.space_group_name_H-M   'P 1'
#
loop_
_entity.id
_entity.type
_entity.pdbx_description
1 polymer ?
#
loop_
_entity_poly.entity_id
_entity_poly.type
_entity_poly.pdbx_seq_one_letter_code
_entity_poly.pdbx_strand_id
1 'polypeptide(L)'
;MQQNKRIVIIAGEESGDAHAASFAKKLLEINPNLILSGIGGKHMEDAGVHLISDLARYGVTGLSEVIRHFLVIRQAFNDIKKHLSENKPDLLVLVDYPGFNLRLAKFAKQQLGIPVLYYISPQIWAWKANRIHTIRNNVDHMAVILPFEKTLYNKADVPVSFVGHPLVKTVQSNSEASELRQQFNLPCNKRLIAMLPGSRVHEIERLMPVLSETMQRLLQKMDDLHFVIPVARTIEPTLIQSYLAQLNPKSYTLIKGHSIETVACSDCVVVASGTASLECALLKKPMCIIYKGSLLSYIAAMKLIKVKYLGLCNLLQNEMIAPELLQYDCNATELTH
;
A
#
# COMPACT_ATOMS: atom_id res chain seq x y z
N MET A 1 -2.11 25.96 33.47
CA MET A 1 -2.63 24.72 32.87
C MET A 1 -2.14 24.66 31.44
N GLN A 2 -1.28 23.70 31.09
CA GLN A 2 -0.85 23.50 29.71
C GLN A 2 -2.11 23.03 28.91
N GLN A 3 -2.52 23.84 27.95
CA GLN A 3 -3.66 23.51 27.09
C GLN A 3 -3.33 22.24 26.29
N ASN A 4 -4.18 21.22 26.34
CA ASN A 4 -3.98 19.99 25.60
C ASN A 4 -3.89 20.30 24.10
N LYS A 5 -2.79 19.88 23.45
CA LYS A 5 -2.59 20.08 22.02
C LYS A 5 -3.54 19.22 21.21
N ARG A 6 -4.15 19.80 20.17
CA ARG A 6 -5.11 19.13 19.27
C ARG A 6 -4.46 18.84 17.93
N ILE A 7 -4.49 17.60 17.50
CA ILE A 7 -3.97 17.16 16.20
C ILE A 7 -5.09 16.48 15.42
N VAL A 8 -5.28 16.91 14.18
CA VAL A 8 -6.21 16.25 13.25
C VAL A 8 -5.41 15.44 12.25
N ILE A 9 -5.77 14.16 12.08
CA ILE A 9 -5.07 13.20 11.21
C ILE A 9 -6.03 12.72 10.14
N ILE A 10 -5.62 12.77 8.86
CA ILE A 10 -6.47 12.38 7.72
C ILE A 10 -5.80 11.27 6.93
N ALA A 11 -6.47 10.11 6.87
CA ALA A 11 -6.12 8.97 6.04
C ALA A 11 -7.37 8.47 5.31
N GLY A 12 -7.30 8.31 4.00
CA GLY A 12 -8.46 7.97 3.16
C GLY A 12 -8.49 6.53 2.65
N GLU A 13 -7.43 5.76 2.87
CA GLU A 13 -7.27 4.38 2.41
C GLU A 13 -6.79 3.49 3.55
N GLU A 14 -7.03 2.17 3.45
CA GLU A 14 -6.71 1.22 4.52
C GLU A 14 -5.21 1.21 4.87
N SER A 15 -4.33 1.27 3.86
CA SER A 15 -2.88 1.37 4.09
C SER A 15 -2.49 2.67 4.80
N GLY A 16 -3.12 3.79 4.40
CA GLY A 16 -2.96 5.09 5.04
C GLY A 16 -3.46 5.08 6.49
N ASP A 17 -4.60 4.43 6.76
CA ASP A 17 -5.18 4.25 8.10
C ASP A 17 -4.23 3.49 9.02
N ALA A 18 -3.65 2.38 8.55
CA ALA A 18 -2.68 1.60 9.32
C ALA A 18 -1.40 2.42 9.66
N HIS A 19 -0.91 3.21 8.70
CA HIS A 19 0.25 4.09 8.93
C HIS A 19 -0.08 5.24 9.87
N ALA A 20 -1.24 5.86 9.72
CA ALA A 20 -1.74 6.92 10.59
C ALA A 20 -1.96 6.41 12.02
N ALA A 21 -2.48 5.19 12.18
CA ALA A 21 -2.65 4.53 13.48
C ALA A 21 -1.31 4.31 14.20
N SER A 22 -0.30 3.81 13.47
CA SER A 22 1.05 3.63 14.03
C SER A 22 1.66 4.97 14.46
N PHE A 23 1.46 6.01 13.67
CA PHE A 23 1.89 7.37 13.98
C PHE A 23 1.16 7.92 15.22
N ALA A 24 -0.17 7.76 15.30
CA ALA A 24 -1.00 8.20 16.42
C ALA A 24 -0.59 7.53 17.75
N LYS A 25 -0.37 6.20 17.72
CA LYS A 25 0.12 5.46 18.90
C LYS A 25 1.43 6.03 19.41
N LYS A 26 2.39 6.29 18.50
CA LYS A 26 3.69 6.88 18.87
C LYS A 26 3.55 8.30 19.45
N LEU A 27 2.66 9.11 18.93
CA LEU A 27 2.38 10.44 19.48
C LEU A 27 1.82 10.35 20.91
N LEU A 28 0.88 9.45 21.17
CA LEU A 28 0.28 9.24 22.50
C LEU A 28 1.27 8.61 23.49
N GLU A 29 2.21 7.78 23.05
CA GLU A 29 3.31 7.29 23.89
C GLU A 29 4.23 8.43 24.35
N ILE A 30 4.48 9.41 23.47
CA ILE A 30 5.34 10.59 23.79
C ILE A 30 4.59 11.60 24.65
N ASN A 31 3.32 11.84 24.34
CA ASN A 31 2.48 12.78 25.07
C ASN A 31 1.03 12.26 25.17
N PRO A 32 0.67 11.61 26.29
CA PRO A 32 -0.67 11.07 26.50
C PRO A 32 -1.80 12.11 26.56
N ASN A 33 -1.45 13.40 26.74
CA ASN A 33 -2.44 14.48 26.83
C ASN A 33 -2.85 15.06 25.47
N LEU A 34 -2.36 14.49 24.35
CA LEU A 34 -2.78 14.91 23.02
C LEU A 34 -4.24 14.52 22.76
N ILE A 35 -4.99 15.44 22.14
CA ILE A 35 -6.32 15.17 21.63
C ILE A 35 -6.21 14.89 20.14
N LEU A 36 -6.44 13.64 19.75
CA LEU A 36 -6.36 13.19 18.35
C LEU A 36 -7.77 13.01 17.80
N SER A 37 -8.04 13.61 16.64
CA SER A 37 -9.28 13.40 15.88
C SER A 37 -8.97 13.34 14.38
N GLY A 38 -9.91 12.90 13.55
CA GLY A 38 -9.68 12.91 12.11
C GLY A 38 -10.58 12.02 11.28
N ILE A 39 -10.12 11.75 10.07
CA ILE A 39 -10.74 10.82 9.13
C ILE A 39 -9.79 9.65 8.92
N GLY A 40 -10.29 8.43 9.05
CA GLY A 40 -9.52 7.21 8.89
C GLY A 40 -10.42 5.99 8.87
N GLY A 41 -9.98 4.94 9.53
CA GLY A 41 -10.72 3.69 9.69
C GLY A 41 -10.48 3.07 11.07
N LYS A 42 -10.75 1.77 11.15
CA LYS A 42 -10.69 1.00 12.39
C LYS A 42 -9.31 1.04 13.06
N HIS A 43 -8.22 1.05 12.28
CA HIS A 43 -6.87 1.10 12.85
C HIS A 43 -6.61 2.40 13.60
N MET A 44 -7.01 3.54 13.07
CA MET A 44 -6.90 4.84 13.76
C MET A 44 -7.79 4.91 15.00
N GLU A 45 -9.03 4.39 14.91
CA GLU A 45 -9.93 4.32 16.06
C GLU A 45 -9.32 3.51 17.21
N ASP A 46 -8.81 2.31 16.91
CA ASP A 46 -8.13 1.43 17.89
C ASP A 46 -6.82 2.03 18.43
N ALA A 47 -6.25 3.01 17.72
CA ALA A 47 -5.10 3.78 18.14
C ALA A 47 -5.43 4.99 19.02
N GLY A 48 -6.71 5.22 19.35
CA GLY A 48 -7.16 6.32 20.21
C GLY A 48 -7.47 7.62 19.47
N VAL A 49 -7.66 7.59 18.15
CA VAL A 49 -8.09 8.74 17.36
C VAL A 49 -9.62 8.79 17.31
N HIS A 50 -10.21 9.94 17.67
CA HIS A 50 -11.66 10.15 17.53
C HIS A 50 -12.01 10.36 16.05
N LEU A 51 -12.73 9.41 15.45
CA LEU A 51 -13.13 9.48 14.04
C LEU A 51 -14.32 10.43 13.84
N ILE A 52 -14.15 11.37 12.90
CA ILE A 52 -15.21 12.26 12.40
C ILE A 52 -15.96 11.58 11.26
N SER A 53 -15.23 10.79 10.46
CA SER A 53 -15.77 10.00 9.35
C SER A 53 -14.85 8.81 9.07
N ASP A 54 -15.43 7.66 8.73
CA ASP A 54 -14.72 6.46 8.30
C ASP A 54 -14.71 6.39 6.77
N LEU A 55 -13.62 6.86 6.14
CA LEU A 55 -13.42 6.73 4.69
C LEU A 55 -12.64 5.47 4.31
N ALA A 56 -11.81 4.93 5.20
CA ALA A 56 -10.99 3.76 4.91
C ALA A 56 -11.86 2.52 4.65
N ARG A 57 -13.04 2.43 5.28
CA ARG A 57 -14.03 1.36 5.06
C ARG A 57 -14.48 1.23 3.61
N TYR A 58 -14.50 2.33 2.85
CA TYR A 58 -14.99 2.33 1.48
C TYR A 58 -13.92 1.94 0.45
N GLY A 59 -12.65 1.82 0.85
CA GLY A 59 -11.55 1.35 -0.01
C GLY A 59 -11.42 2.14 -1.32
N VAL A 60 -11.61 3.46 -1.28
CA VAL A 60 -11.76 4.31 -2.49
C VAL A 60 -10.43 4.45 -3.22
N THR A 61 -10.08 3.45 -4.01
CA THR A 61 -8.88 3.45 -4.86
C THR A 61 -9.28 3.35 -6.33
N GLY A 62 -8.91 4.37 -7.11
CA GLY A 62 -9.21 4.39 -8.55
C GLY A 62 -10.41 5.26 -8.93
N LEU A 63 -10.48 5.58 -10.23
CA LEU A 63 -11.44 6.55 -10.76
C LEU A 63 -12.90 6.07 -10.66
N SER A 64 -13.15 4.78 -10.90
CA SER A 64 -14.49 4.17 -10.83
C SER A 64 -15.06 4.18 -9.41
N GLU A 65 -14.24 3.92 -8.41
CA GLU A 65 -14.65 3.91 -7.01
C GLU A 65 -14.86 5.32 -6.47
N VAL A 66 -14.02 6.29 -6.90
CA VAL A 66 -14.25 7.71 -6.60
C VAL A 66 -15.60 8.19 -7.12
N ILE A 67 -16.01 7.79 -8.33
CA ILE A 67 -17.33 8.14 -8.89
C ILE A 67 -18.44 7.49 -8.08
N ARG A 68 -18.29 6.21 -7.74
CA ARG A 68 -19.30 5.45 -6.97
C ARG A 68 -19.51 6.01 -5.56
N HIS A 69 -18.45 6.49 -4.91
CA HIS A 69 -18.48 7.01 -3.53
C HIS A 69 -18.38 8.53 -3.43
N PHE A 70 -18.58 9.24 -4.55
CA PHE A 70 -18.39 10.69 -4.62
C PHE A 70 -19.16 11.47 -3.55
N LEU A 71 -20.42 11.09 -3.29
CA LEU A 71 -21.24 11.77 -2.29
C LEU A 71 -20.68 11.58 -0.87
N VAL A 72 -20.21 10.38 -0.54
CA VAL A 72 -19.60 10.07 0.77
C VAL A 72 -18.30 10.86 0.95
N ILE A 73 -17.44 10.89 -0.07
CA ILE A 73 -16.18 11.66 -0.04
C ILE A 73 -16.48 13.16 0.12
N ARG A 74 -17.47 13.67 -0.61
CA ARG A 74 -17.88 15.08 -0.52
C ARG A 74 -18.43 15.41 0.87
N GLN A 75 -19.24 14.52 1.45
CA GLN A 75 -19.77 14.70 2.80
C GLN A 75 -18.61 14.75 3.81
N ALA A 76 -17.72 13.74 3.82
CA ALA A 76 -16.57 13.71 4.70
C ALA A 76 -15.68 14.95 4.55
N PHE A 77 -15.54 15.48 3.31
CA PHE A 77 -14.80 16.72 3.08
C PHE A 77 -15.47 17.94 3.73
N ASN A 78 -16.78 18.02 3.69
CA ASN A 78 -17.52 19.10 4.33
C ASN A 78 -17.47 18.98 5.87
N ASP A 79 -17.63 17.78 6.40
CA ASP A 79 -17.59 17.51 7.84
C ASP A 79 -16.23 17.86 8.44
N ILE A 80 -15.14 17.46 7.77
CA ILE A 80 -13.80 17.82 8.26
C ILE A 80 -13.51 19.31 8.14
N LYS A 81 -13.98 19.99 7.10
CA LYS A 81 -13.85 21.45 6.99
C LYS A 81 -14.57 22.16 8.13
N LYS A 82 -15.80 21.73 8.46
CA LYS A 82 -16.57 22.24 9.58
C LYS A 82 -15.80 22.03 10.88
N HIS A 83 -15.33 20.79 11.12
CA HIS A 83 -14.57 20.44 12.32
C HIS A 83 -13.30 21.30 12.49
N LEU A 84 -12.52 21.50 11.42
CA LEU A 84 -11.33 22.35 11.44
C LEU A 84 -11.63 23.81 11.73
N SER A 85 -12.79 24.31 11.26
CA SER A 85 -13.20 25.69 11.50
C SER A 85 -13.70 25.91 12.94
N GLU A 86 -14.43 24.94 13.49
CA GLU A 86 -15.01 25.03 14.86
C GLU A 86 -13.98 24.69 15.96
N ASN A 87 -13.07 23.75 15.68
CA ASN A 87 -12.12 23.19 16.65
C ASN A 87 -10.67 23.36 16.21
N LYS A 88 -10.31 24.56 15.72
CA LYS A 88 -8.99 24.84 15.13
C LYS A 88 -7.84 24.06 15.81
N PRO A 89 -7.27 23.03 15.16
CA PRO A 89 -6.18 22.23 15.73
C PRO A 89 -4.85 22.97 15.69
N ASP A 90 -3.91 22.53 16.53
CA ASP A 90 -2.52 22.99 16.51
C ASP A 90 -1.75 22.46 15.29
N LEU A 91 -2.16 21.29 14.74
CA LEU A 91 -1.53 20.65 13.60
C LEU A 91 -2.54 19.81 12.83
N LEU A 92 -2.48 19.92 11.50
CA LEU A 92 -3.14 18.99 10.57
C LEU A 92 -2.10 18.04 9.97
N VAL A 93 -2.31 16.74 10.14
CA VAL A 93 -1.46 15.67 9.57
C VAL A 93 -2.23 14.99 8.43
N LEU A 94 -1.67 15.01 7.25
CA LEU A 94 -2.23 14.42 6.03
C LEU A 94 -1.41 13.19 5.65
N VAL A 95 -2.06 12.04 5.52
CA VAL A 95 -1.40 10.77 5.20
C VAL A 95 -1.82 10.32 3.82
N ASP A 96 -0.87 10.31 2.86
CA ASP A 96 -1.13 9.92 1.45
C ASP A 96 -2.40 10.59 0.86
N TYR A 97 -3.24 9.86 0.12
CA TYR A 97 -4.57 10.25 -0.40
C TYR A 97 -4.63 11.65 -1.05
N PRO A 98 -3.81 11.93 -2.06
CA PRO A 98 -3.55 13.29 -2.52
C PRO A 98 -4.73 14.00 -3.16
N GLY A 99 -5.71 13.27 -3.68
CA GLY A 99 -6.91 13.83 -4.29
C GLY A 99 -7.77 14.63 -3.30
N PHE A 100 -7.84 14.17 -2.08
CA PHE A 100 -8.54 14.77 -0.96
C PHE A 100 -7.61 15.70 -0.17
N ASN A 101 -6.46 15.20 0.24
CA ASN A 101 -5.57 15.83 1.19
C ASN A 101 -4.97 17.14 0.67
N LEU A 102 -4.61 17.25 -0.61
CA LEU A 102 -4.07 18.51 -1.15
C LEU A 102 -5.12 19.63 -1.19
N ARG A 103 -6.40 19.28 -1.40
CA ARG A 103 -7.50 20.27 -1.33
C ARG A 103 -7.72 20.72 0.11
N LEU A 104 -7.66 19.79 1.06
CA LEU A 104 -7.80 20.09 2.48
C LEU A 104 -6.62 20.92 3.00
N ALA A 105 -5.39 20.60 2.58
CA ALA A 105 -4.20 21.39 2.89
C ALA A 105 -4.36 22.86 2.48
N LYS A 106 -4.85 23.09 1.25
CA LYS A 106 -5.11 24.45 0.75
C LYS A 106 -6.12 25.19 1.63
N PHE A 107 -7.22 24.53 2.00
CA PHE A 107 -8.23 25.12 2.87
C PHE A 107 -7.67 25.45 4.27
N ALA A 108 -7.04 24.46 4.91
CA ALA A 108 -6.48 24.60 6.25
C ALA A 108 -5.42 25.70 6.33
N LYS A 109 -4.49 25.73 5.36
CA LYS A 109 -3.40 26.70 5.32
C LYS A 109 -3.87 28.11 4.99
N GLN A 110 -4.64 28.26 3.89
CA GLN A 110 -4.98 29.59 3.36
C GLN A 110 -6.15 30.27 4.08
N GLN A 111 -7.13 29.50 4.58
CA GLN A 111 -8.32 30.06 5.22
C GLN A 111 -8.25 30.05 6.73
N LEU A 112 -7.60 29.06 7.35
CA LEU A 112 -7.57 28.90 8.80
C LEU A 112 -6.19 29.15 9.42
N GLY A 113 -5.11 29.20 8.60
CA GLY A 113 -3.75 29.37 9.09
C GLY A 113 -3.28 28.19 9.98
N ILE A 114 -3.77 26.98 9.72
CA ILE A 114 -3.40 25.78 10.45
C ILE A 114 -2.11 25.23 9.85
N PRO A 115 -1.08 24.89 10.69
CA PRO A 115 0.12 24.21 10.23
C PRO A 115 -0.20 22.83 9.64
N VAL A 116 0.44 22.47 8.52
CA VAL A 116 0.19 21.23 7.78
C VAL A 116 1.45 20.39 7.67
N LEU A 117 1.42 19.20 8.25
CA LEU A 117 2.41 18.14 8.03
C LEU A 117 1.84 17.13 7.03
N TYR A 118 2.58 16.82 5.97
CA TYR A 118 2.21 15.77 5.04
C TYR A 118 3.12 14.56 5.24
N TYR A 119 2.56 13.48 5.75
CA TYR A 119 3.24 12.20 5.99
C TYR A 119 2.89 11.22 4.88
N ILE A 120 3.88 10.54 4.35
CA ILE A 120 3.80 9.67 3.15
C ILE A 120 3.42 10.48 1.92
N SER A 121 4.44 10.88 1.19
CA SER A 121 4.34 11.72 0.00
C SER A 121 3.45 11.12 -1.08
N PRO A 122 2.62 11.93 -1.74
CA PRO A 122 2.02 11.50 -3.00
C PRO A 122 3.11 11.21 -4.02
N GLN A 123 2.92 10.19 -4.85
CA GLN A 123 3.89 9.77 -5.86
C GLN A 123 3.94 10.76 -7.06
N ILE A 124 4.22 12.04 -6.78
CA ILE A 124 4.29 13.10 -7.80
C ILE A 124 5.45 12.89 -8.77
N TRP A 125 6.47 12.13 -8.37
CA TRP A 125 7.60 11.74 -9.18
C TRP A 125 7.22 10.73 -10.29
N ALA A 126 6.19 9.93 -10.07
CA ALA A 126 5.67 8.98 -11.04
C ALA A 126 4.67 9.63 -12.02
N TRP A 127 3.81 10.51 -11.51
CA TRP A 127 2.76 11.15 -12.30
C TRP A 127 2.27 12.45 -11.63
N LYS A 128 1.70 13.39 -12.40
CA LYS A 128 1.20 14.66 -11.89
C LYS A 128 2.25 15.53 -11.15
N ALA A 129 3.45 15.66 -11.71
CA ALA A 129 4.53 16.45 -11.13
C ALA A 129 4.12 17.90 -10.76
N ASN A 130 3.14 18.48 -11.46
CA ASN A 130 2.62 19.83 -11.18
C ASN A 130 2.02 19.99 -9.77
N ARG A 131 1.70 18.89 -9.08
CA ARG A 131 1.27 18.95 -7.66
C ARG A 131 2.30 19.55 -6.73
N ILE A 132 3.57 19.56 -7.13
CA ILE A 132 4.66 20.17 -6.35
C ILE A 132 4.37 21.63 -5.98
N HIS A 133 3.75 22.40 -6.89
CA HIS A 133 3.38 23.80 -6.62
C HIS A 133 2.28 23.91 -5.56
N THR A 134 1.30 22.99 -5.58
CA THR A 134 0.25 22.96 -4.55
C THR A 134 0.84 22.60 -3.19
N ILE A 135 1.76 21.64 -3.14
CA ILE A 135 2.45 21.21 -1.92
C ILE A 135 3.28 22.37 -1.36
N ARG A 136 4.13 23.00 -2.19
CA ARG A 136 4.96 24.13 -1.77
C ARG A 136 4.17 25.27 -1.12
N ASN A 137 2.97 25.56 -1.63
CA ASN A 137 2.16 26.67 -1.16
C ASN A 137 1.29 26.35 0.06
N ASN A 138 1.08 25.06 0.39
CA ASN A 138 0.06 24.68 1.36
C ASN A 138 0.50 23.64 2.39
N VAL A 139 1.73 23.16 2.32
CA VAL A 139 2.31 22.19 3.27
C VAL A 139 3.53 22.80 3.93
N ASP A 140 3.57 22.80 5.25
CA ASP A 140 4.68 23.38 6.01
C ASP A 140 5.86 22.42 6.11
N HIS A 141 5.60 21.11 6.13
CA HIS A 141 6.64 20.09 6.19
C HIS A 141 6.19 18.78 5.57
N MET A 142 7.09 18.17 4.79
CA MET A 142 6.91 16.84 4.22
C MET A 142 7.69 15.82 5.04
N ALA A 143 7.04 14.75 5.49
CA ALA A 143 7.68 13.56 6.07
C ALA A 143 7.63 12.43 5.05
N VAL A 144 8.73 12.24 4.31
CA VAL A 144 8.78 11.31 3.17
C VAL A 144 9.39 9.97 3.57
N ILE A 145 8.93 8.90 2.91
CA ILE A 145 9.32 7.52 3.22
C ILE A 145 10.29 6.90 2.23
N LEU A 146 10.50 7.54 1.06
CA LEU A 146 11.49 7.11 0.07
C LEU A 146 12.65 8.11 0.02
N PRO A 147 13.93 7.66 -0.01
CA PRO A 147 15.08 8.55 0.15
C PRO A 147 15.20 9.59 -0.97
N PHE A 148 14.86 9.24 -2.21
CA PHE A 148 14.94 10.15 -3.36
C PHE A 148 13.88 11.27 -3.31
N GLU A 149 12.77 11.08 -2.59
CA GLU A 149 11.74 12.11 -2.40
C GLU A 149 12.29 13.33 -1.66
N LYS A 150 13.22 13.13 -0.71
CA LYS A 150 13.90 14.22 -0.02
C LYS A 150 14.60 15.16 -1.00
N THR A 151 15.30 14.59 -1.97
CA THR A 151 15.98 15.38 -3.01
C THR A 151 14.98 16.12 -3.90
N LEU A 152 13.86 15.47 -4.24
CA LEU A 152 12.79 16.07 -5.05
C LEU A 152 12.19 17.31 -4.37
N TYR A 153 11.81 17.19 -3.10
CA TYR A 153 11.19 18.29 -2.35
C TYR A 153 12.17 19.41 -2.01
N ASN A 154 13.43 19.07 -1.69
CA ASN A 154 14.47 20.08 -1.50
C ASN A 154 14.69 20.96 -2.75
N LYS A 155 14.69 20.35 -3.97
CA LYS A 155 14.80 21.09 -5.23
C LYS A 155 13.62 22.02 -5.50
N ALA A 156 12.50 21.80 -4.82
CA ALA A 156 11.30 22.62 -4.96
C ALA A 156 11.11 23.59 -3.79
N ASP A 157 12.11 23.78 -2.94
CA ASP A 157 12.07 24.60 -1.73
C ASP A 157 10.91 24.24 -0.78
N VAL A 158 10.60 22.95 -0.64
CA VAL A 158 9.62 22.43 0.31
C VAL A 158 10.37 21.83 1.51
N PRO A 159 10.11 22.28 2.74
CA PRO A 159 10.71 21.69 3.92
C PRO A 159 10.40 20.19 4.01
N VAL A 160 11.43 19.35 4.12
CA VAL A 160 11.26 17.88 4.04
C VAL A 160 12.22 17.14 4.95
N SER A 161 11.72 16.08 5.58
CA SER A 161 12.51 15.08 6.31
C SER A 161 12.26 13.70 5.73
N PHE A 162 13.34 12.94 5.52
CA PHE A 162 13.23 11.50 5.24
C PHE A 162 13.10 10.77 6.59
N VAL A 163 11.98 10.08 6.79
CA VAL A 163 11.65 9.40 8.05
C VAL A 163 11.77 7.88 7.99
N GLY A 164 12.15 7.36 6.82
CA GLY A 164 12.22 5.92 6.56
C GLY A 164 10.86 5.31 6.24
N HIS A 165 10.89 4.13 5.61
CA HIS A 165 9.65 3.44 5.25
C HIS A 165 9.10 2.67 6.45
N PRO A 166 7.80 2.80 6.80
CA PRO A 166 7.20 2.12 7.96
C PRO A 166 7.37 0.61 7.93
N LEU A 167 7.32 0.00 6.75
CA LEU A 167 7.49 -1.44 6.55
C LEU A 167 8.82 -2.00 7.10
N VAL A 168 9.89 -1.20 7.14
CA VAL A 168 11.20 -1.66 7.66
C VAL A 168 11.09 -2.17 9.10
N LYS A 169 10.16 -1.62 9.87
CA LYS A 169 9.93 -2.06 11.26
C LYS A 169 8.88 -3.16 11.39
N THR A 170 7.94 -3.23 10.45
CA THR A 170 6.80 -4.15 10.54
C THR A 170 7.04 -5.46 9.79
N VAL A 171 7.88 -5.43 8.75
CA VAL A 171 8.25 -6.62 7.98
C VAL A 171 9.47 -7.27 8.63
N GLN A 172 9.23 -7.96 9.73
CA GLN A 172 10.22 -8.84 10.38
C GLN A 172 9.52 -10.17 10.65
N SER A 173 10.05 -11.24 10.09
CA SER A 173 9.66 -12.59 10.53
C SER A 173 10.57 -12.97 11.69
N ASN A 174 10.00 -13.11 12.87
CA ASN A 174 10.71 -13.56 14.07
C ASN A 174 10.82 -15.09 14.12
N SER A 175 10.18 -15.80 13.19
CA SER A 175 10.16 -17.26 13.14
C SER A 175 11.00 -17.78 11.98
N GLU A 176 11.67 -18.88 12.19
CA GLU A 176 12.41 -19.60 11.16
C GLU A 176 11.46 -20.14 10.07
N ALA A 177 11.94 -20.23 8.84
CA ALA A 177 11.12 -20.71 7.71
C ALA A 177 10.57 -22.12 7.96
N SER A 178 11.33 -22.98 8.62
CA SER A 178 10.92 -24.34 9.01
C SER A 178 9.75 -24.35 9.99
N GLU A 179 9.74 -23.46 10.98
CA GLU A 179 8.65 -23.31 11.95
C GLU A 179 7.37 -22.83 11.29
N LEU A 180 7.48 -21.85 10.38
CA LEU A 180 6.34 -21.35 9.62
C LEU A 180 5.76 -22.42 8.68
N ARG A 181 6.62 -23.24 8.05
CA ARG A 181 6.15 -24.36 7.23
C ARG A 181 5.35 -25.36 8.06
N GLN A 182 5.79 -25.68 9.27
CA GLN A 182 5.06 -26.55 10.19
C GLN A 182 3.74 -25.92 10.66
N GLN A 183 3.78 -24.64 11.05
CA GLN A 183 2.60 -23.89 11.49
C GLN A 183 1.48 -23.88 10.43
N PHE A 184 1.83 -23.74 9.16
CA PHE A 184 0.86 -23.72 8.06
C PHE A 184 0.65 -25.08 7.40
N ASN A 185 1.17 -26.19 7.98
CA ASN A 185 1.10 -27.54 7.43
C ASN A 185 1.61 -27.63 5.98
N LEU A 186 2.69 -26.91 5.66
CA LEU A 186 3.32 -26.91 4.36
C LEU A 186 4.35 -28.05 4.22
N PRO A 187 4.53 -28.61 3.01
CA PRO A 187 5.52 -29.66 2.80
C PRO A 187 6.95 -29.16 3.00
N CYS A 188 7.71 -29.82 3.89
CA CYS A 188 9.11 -29.46 4.18
C CYS A 188 10.10 -29.93 3.09
N ASN A 189 9.69 -30.93 2.30
CA ASN A 189 10.53 -31.57 1.27
C ASN A 189 10.27 -31.01 -0.15
N LYS A 190 9.48 -29.94 -0.27
CA LYS A 190 9.20 -29.29 -1.57
C LYS A 190 9.72 -27.86 -1.60
N ARG A 191 10.02 -27.38 -2.79
CA ARG A 191 10.27 -25.96 -3.04
C ARG A 191 8.94 -25.20 -2.99
N LEU A 192 8.87 -24.14 -2.18
CA LEU A 192 7.68 -23.33 -2.00
C LEU A 192 7.77 -22.07 -2.84
N ILE A 193 6.79 -21.88 -3.72
CA ILE A 193 6.64 -20.65 -4.51
C ILE A 193 5.43 -19.89 -3.98
N ALA A 194 5.65 -18.69 -3.45
CA ALA A 194 4.54 -17.83 -3.06
C ALA A 194 3.95 -17.11 -4.28
N MET A 195 2.64 -17.17 -4.44
CA MET A 195 1.90 -16.49 -5.50
C MET A 195 1.03 -15.40 -4.88
N LEU A 196 1.40 -14.14 -5.05
CA LEU A 196 0.72 -12.98 -4.49
C LEU A 196 -0.07 -12.23 -5.59
N PRO A 197 -1.33 -12.59 -5.84
CA PRO A 197 -2.12 -12.02 -6.95
C PRO A 197 -2.62 -10.59 -6.69
N GLY A 198 -2.37 -10.04 -5.51
CA GLY A 198 -2.87 -8.74 -5.08
C GLY A 198 -3.91 -8.83 -3.98
N SER A 199 -4.40 -7.68 -3.54
CA SER A 199 -5.35 -7.53 -2.44
C SER A 199 -6.73 -7.02 -2.88
N ARG A 200 -6.92 -6.76 -4.17
CA ARG A 200 -8.17 -6.24 -4.74
C ARG A 200 -8.77 -7.23 -5.72
N VAL A 201 -10.10 -7.32 -5.75
CA VAL A 201 -10.82 -8.24 -6.63
C VAL A 201 -10.37 -8.11 -8.08
N HIS A 202 -10.28 -6.90 -8.61
CA HIS A 202 -9.88 -6.67 -10.00
C HIS A 202 -8.40 -7.02 -10.32
N GLU A 203 -7.51 -7.01 -9.32
CA GLU A 203 -6.13 -7.50 -9.47
C GLU A 203 -6.15 -9.03 -9.60
N ILE A 204 -6.87 -9.70 -8.72
CA ILE A 204 -7.04 -11.15 -8.71
C ILE A 204 -7.66 -11.64 -10.02
N GLU A 205 -8.76 -11.03 -10.48
CA GLU A 205 -9.43 -11.38 -11.73
C GLU A 205 -8.50 -11.30 -12.96
N ARG A 206 -7.53 -10.40 -12.95
CA ARG A 206 -6.56 -10.22 -14.04
C ARG A 206 -5.34 -11.10 -13.95
N LEU A 207 -4.85 -11.35 -12.74
CA LEU A 207 -3.59 -12.07 -12.52
C LEU A 207 -3.79 -13.56 -12.29
N MET A 208 -4.88 -13.99 -11.63
CA MET A 208 -5.09 -15.41 -11.34
C MET A 208 -5.18 -16.32 -12.57
N PRO A 209 -5.77 -15.92 -13.71
CA PRO A 209 -5.71 -16.74 -14.92
C PRO A 209 -4.27 -17.03 -15.38
N VAL A 210 -3.41 -16.02 -15.36
CA VAL A 210 -1.99 -16.16 -15.73
C VAL A 210 -1.24 -17.01 -14.70
N LEU A 211 -1.46 -16.75 -13.42
CA LEU A 211 -0.80 -17.49 -12.33
C LEU A 211 -1.22 -18.96 -12.33
N SER A 212 -2.51 -19.27 -12.49
CA SER A 212 -3.02 -20.65 -12.56
C SER A 212 -2.40 -21.43 -13.72
N GLU A 213 -2.32 -20.83 -14.91
CA GLU A 213 -1.66 -21.45 -16.06
C GLU A 213 -0.15 -21.64 -15.83
N THR A 214 0.52 -20.64 -15.22
CA THR A 214 1.93 -20.76 -14.83
C THR A 214 2.16 -21.92 -13.87
N MET A 215 1.32 -22.04 -12.84
CA MET A 215 1.38 -23.14 -11.87
C MET A 215 1.23 -24.49 -12.54
N GLN A 216 0.28 -24.65 -13.48
CA GLN A 216 0.08 -25.88 -14.25
C GLN A 216 1.33 -26.24 -15.04
N ARG A 217 1.90 -25.29 -15.78
CA ARG A 217 3.11 -25.50 -16.61
C ARG A 217 4.32 -25.85 -15.77
N LEU A 218 4.51 -25.21 -14.61
CA LEU A 218 5.59 -25.50 -13.70
C LEU A 218 5.49 -26.92 -13.10
N LEU A 219 4.28 -27.35 -12.70
CA LEU A 219 4.04 -28.70 -12.19
C LEU A 219 4.25 -29.79 -13.23
N GLN A 220 4.12 -29.48 -14.53
CA GLN A 220 4.48 -30.41 -15.61
C GLN A 220 5.98 -30.57 -15.79
N LYS A 221 6.77 -29.57 -15.37
CA LYS A 221 8.24 -29.57 -15.52
C LYS A 221 8.96 -30.06 -14.26
N MET A 222 8.32 -29.92 -13.08
CA MET A 222 8.97 -30.10 -11.78
C MET A 222 8.00 -30.71 -10.76
N ASP A 223 8.36 -31.88 -10.22
CA ASP A 223 7.51 -32.62 -9.28
C ASP A 223 7.65 -32.18 -7.82
N ASP A 224 8.72 -31.44 -7.51
CA ASP A 224 9.09 -31.01 -6.16
C ASP A 224 8.58 -29.61 -5.78
N LEU A 225 7.54 -29.12 -6.49
CA LEU A 225 6.95 -27.81 -6.24
C LEU A 225 5.70 -27.89 -5.37
N HIS A 226 5.51 -26.82 -4.58
CA HIS A 226 4.27 -26.54 -3.89
C HIS A 226 4.02 -25.02 -3.91
N PHE A 227 2.80 -24.61 -4.22
CA PHE A 227 2.45 -23.20 -4.28
C PHE A 227 1.74 -22.75 -2.99
N VAL A 228 2.10 -21.57 -2.50
CA VAL A 228 1.46 -20.97 -1.35
C VAL A 228 0.86 -19.63 -1.76
N ILE A 229 -0.42 -19.44 -1.52
CA ILE A 229 -1.15 -18.26 -1.97
C ILE A 229 -1.73 -17.55 -0.75
N PRO A 230 -1.15 -16.43 -0.31
CA PRO A 230 -1.74 -15.63 0.74
C PRO A 230 -3.00 -14.94 0.21
N VAL A 231 -4.11 -15.12 0.91
CA VAL A 231 -5.39 -14.50 0.60
C VAL A 231 -5.54 -13.27 1.48
N ALA A 232 -5.67 -12.09 0.89
CA ALA A 232 -5.90 -10.86 1.65
C ALA A 232 -7.18 -10.96 2.49
N ARG A 233 -7.21 -10.32 3.65
CA ARG A 233 -8.36 -10.38 4.58
C ARG A 233 -9.66 -9.88 3.95
N THR A 234 -9.56 -8.97 2.98
CA THR A 234 -10.67 -8.38 2.22
C THR A 234 -11.19 -9.27 1.09
N ILE A 235 -10.52 -10.39 0.81
CA ILE A 235 -10.82 -11.29 -0.31
C ILE A 235 -11.42 -12.58 0.23
N GLU A 236 -12.50 -13.03 -0.42
CA GLU A 236 -13.06 -14.36 -0.15
C GLU A 236 -12.21 -15.44 -0.83
N PRO A 237 -11.76 -16.47 -0.09
CA PRO A 237 -10.92 -17.55 -0.63
C PRO A 237 -11.52 -18.26 -1.83
N THR A 238 -12.84 -18.36 -1.90
CA THR A 238 -13.60 -18.97 -3.00
C THR A 238 -13.33 -18.31 -4.35
N LEU A 239 -13.08 -17.01 -4.37
CA LEU A 239 -12.70 -16.30 -5.60
C LEU A 239 -11.39 -16.85 -6.16
N ILE A 240 -10.36 -17.03 -5.33
CA ILE A 240 -9.07 -17.60 -5.79
C ILE A 240 -9.23 -19.08 -6.14
N GLN A 241 -9.97 -19.85 -5.33
CA GLN A 241 -10.22 -21.26 -5.57
C GLN A 241 -10.87 -21.52 -6.93
N SER A 242 -11.75 -20.64 -7.41
CA SER A 242 -12.40 -20.79 -8.71
C SER A 242 -11.41 -20.84 -9.89
N TYR A 243 -10.27 -20.16 -9.77
CA TYR A 243 -9.19 -20.19 -10.77
C TYR A 243 -8.27 -21.41 -10.66
N LEU A 244 -8.29 -22.10 -9.53
CA LEU A 244 -7.42 -23.25 -9.23
C LEU A 244 -8.11 -24.62 -9.45
N ALA A 245 -9.35 -24.63 -9.97
CA ALA A 245 -10.16 -25.84 -10.13
C ALA A 245 -9.50 -26.94 -10.98
N GLN A 246 -8.59 -26.57 -11.90
CA GLN A 246 -7.86 -27.52 -12.74
C GLN A 246 -6.57 -28.06 -12.12
N LEU A 247 -6.14 -27.50 -10.98
CA LEU A 247 -4.94 -27.92 -10.28
C LEU A 247 -5.24 -29.00 -9.24
N ASN A 248 -4.27 -29.90 -9.03
CA ASN A 248 -4.38 -30.86 -7.94
C ASN A 248 -4.39 -30.09 -6.59
N PRO A 249 -5.42 -30.29 -5.73
CA PRO A 249 -5.50 -29.61 -4.44
C PRO A 249 -4.29 -29.82 -3.51
N LYS A 250 -3.53 -30.90 -3.74
CA LYS A 250 -2.31 -31.20 -2.98
C LYS A 250 -1.09 -30.40 -3.46
N SER A 251 -1.19 -29.66 -4.56
CA SER A 251 -0.08 -28.87 -5.12
C SER A 251 -0.05 -27.43 -4.63
N TYR A 252 -1.06 -26.97 -3.91
CA TYR A 252 -1.11 -25.61 -3.39
C TYR A 252 -1.78 -25.53 -2.01
N THR A 253 -1.51 -24.43 -1.30
CA THR A 253 -2.16 -24.07 -0.03
C THR A 253 -2.59 -22.62 -0.07
N LEU A 254 -3.83 -22.34 0.35
CA LEU A 254 -4.34 -20.98 0.56
C LEU A 254 -4.19 -20.62 2.03
N ILE A 255 -3.62 -19.45 2.34
CA ILE A 255 -3.44 -18.96 3.71
C ILE A 255 -4.12 -17.59 3.83
N LYS A 256 -5.19 -17.48 4.63
CA LYS A 256 -5.92 -16.22 4.82
C LYS A 256 -5.15 -15.29 5.77
N GLY A 257 -4.84 -14.09 5.34
CA GLY A 257 -3.93 -13.20 6.06
C GLY A 257 -2.48 -13.66 5.91
N HIS A 258 -1.64 -13.44 6.86
CA HIS A 258 -0.28 -13.98 6.99
C HIS A 258 0.61 -13.87 5.72
N SER A 259 0.48 -12.73 4.99
CA SER A 259 1.24 -12.53 3.75
C SER A 259 2.75 -12.51 4.01
N ILE A 260 3.18 -11.86 5.09
CA ILE A 260 4.60 -11.75 5.48
C ILE A 260 5.17 -13.12 5.81
N GLU A 261 4.47 -13.89 6.63
CA GLU A 261 4.90 -15.24 7.05
C GLU A 261 4.92 -16.21 5.86
N THR A 262 3.92 -16.09 4.96
CA THR A 262 3.86 -16.88 3.72
C THR A 262 5.07 -16.60 2.84
N VAL A 263 5.44 -15.34 2.65
CA VAL A 263 6.64 -14.94 1.92
C VAL A 263 7.90 -15.42 2.64
N ALA A 264 7.97 -15.25 3.96
CA ALA A 264 9.14 -15.62 4.76
C ALA A 264 9.46 -17.12 4.68
N CYS A 265 8.46 -18.01 4.61
CA CYS A 265 8.68 -19.45 4.49
C CYS A 265 8.85 -19.98 3.06
N SER A 266 8.67 -19.13 2.04
CA SER A 266 8.79 -19.50 0.63
C SER A 266 10.22 -19.35 0.12
N ASP A 267 10.59 -20.10 -0.93
CA ASP A 267 11.90 -20.05 -1.56
C ASP A 267 12.00 -18.92 -2.60
N CYS A 268 10.92 -18.68 -3.34
CA CYS A 268 10.78 -17.53 -4.24
C CYS A 268 9.34 -17.04 -4.32
N VAL A 269 9.14 -15.89 -4.96
CA VAL A 269 7.86 -15.19 -4.93
C VAL A 269 7.50 -14.67 -6.33
N VAL A 270 6.25 -14.85 -6.74
CA VAL A 270 5.63 -14.08 -7.83
C VAL A 270 4.65 -13.10 -7.19
N VAL A 271 4.89 -11.81 -7.36
CA VAL A 271 4.17 -10.77 -6.61
C VAL A 271 3.57 -9.71 -7.51
N ALA A 272 2.30 -9.37 -7.29
CA ALA A 272 1.68 -8.20 -7.91
C ALA A 272 2.42 -6.92 -7.50
N SER A 273 2.67 -6.03 -8.47
CA SER A 273 3.34 -4.75 -8.22
C SER A 273 2.56 -3.92 -7.20
N GLY A 274 3.25 -3.43 -6.18
CA GLY A 274 2.69 -2.64 -5.08
C GLY A 274 3.56 -2.75 -3.83
N THR A 275 2.98 -2.45 -2.69
CA THR A 275 3.63 -2.51 -1.37
C THR A 275 4.21 -3.89 -1.05
N ALA A 276 3.51 -4.97 -1.48
CA ALA A 276 3.94 -6.34 -1.26
C ALA A 276 5.31 -6.66 -1.89
N SER A 277 5.67 -6.04 -3.03
CA SER A 277 7.00 -6.21 -3.63
C SER A 277 8.13 -5.66 -2.75
N LEU A 278 7.86 -4.59 -2.00
CA LEU A 278 8.82 -4.08 -1.02
C LEU A 278 8.90 -4.97 0.22
N GLU A 279 7.80 -5.58 0.65
CA GLU A 279 7.79 -6.58 1.72
C GLU A 279 8.66 -7.79 1.35
N CYS A 280 8.52 -8.31 0.12
CA CYS A 280 9.36 -9.39 -0.40
C CYS A 280 10.85 -9.01 -0.42
N ALA A 281 11.17 -7.79 -0.84
CA ALA A 281 12.54 -7.29 -0.86
C ALA A 281 13.14 -7.18 0.55
N LEU A 282 12.36 -6.68 1.52
CA LEU A 282 12.77 -6.59 2.93
C LEU A 282 13.01 -7.98 3.56
N LEU A 283 12.23 -8.98 3.15
CA LEU A 283 12.43 -10.39 3.52
C LEU A 283 13.55 -11.08 2.72
N LYS A 284 14.22 -10.35 1.83
CA LYS A 284 15.33 -10.83 0.98
C LYS A 284 14.95 -12.05 0.13
N LYS A 285 13.71 -12.11 -0.35
CA LYS A 285 13.24 -13.22 -1.19
C LYS A 285 13.45 -12.92 -2.66
N PRO A 286 14.01 -13.89 -3.43
CA PRO A 286 13.99 -13.83 -4.88
C PRO A 286 12.55 -13.66 -5.36
N MET A 287 12.29 -12.72 -6.27
CA MET A 287 10.94 -12.46 -6.73
C MET A 287 10.87 -12.06 -8.20
N CYS A 288 9.73 -12.34 -8.81
CA CYS A 288 9.30 -11.76 -10.08
C CYS A 288 8.09 -10.85 -9.81
N ILE A 289 8.15 -9.60 -10.26
CA ILE A 289 7.10 -8.60 -10.08
C ILE A 289 6.21 -8.64 -11.31
N ILE A 290 4.90 -8.78 -11.08
CA ILE A 290 3.91 -8.85 -12.16
C ILE A 290 2.90 -7.71 -12.07
N TYR A 291 2.42 -7.26 -13.23
CA TYR A 291 1.34 -6.29 -13.28
C TYR A 291 0.50 -6.42 -14.53
N LYS A 292 -0.83 -6.40 -14.36
CA LYS A 292 -1.80 -6.42 -15.46
C LYS A 292 -2.95 -5.46 -15.18
N GLY A 293 -3.00 -4.37 -15.91
CA GLY A 293 -4.05 -3.37 -15.83
C GLY A 293 -5.13 -3.54 -16.91
N SER A 294 -6.21 -2.73 -16.85
CA SER A 294 -7.10 -2.62 -18.00
C SER A 294 -6.38 -1.95 -19.16
N LEU A 295 -6.78 -2.24 -20.40
CA LEU A 295 -6.17 -1.67 -21.60
C LEU A 295 -6.18 -0.12 -21.56
N LEU A 296 -7.30 0.46 -21.15
CA LEU A 296 -7.44 1.93 -21.02
C LEU A 296 -6.49 2.49 -19.96
N SER A 297 -6.40 1.82 -18.80
CA SER A 297 -5.47 2.23 -17.74
C SER A 297 -4.01 2.11 -18.18
N TYR A 298 -3.68 1.07 -18.94
CA TYR A 298 -2.33 0.86 -19.47
C TYR A 298 -1.92 1.93 -20.46
N ILE A 299 -2.80 2.26 -21.44
CA ILE A 299 -2.55 3.33 -22.42
C ILE A 299 -2.39 4.69 -21.70
N ALA A 300 -3.22 4.97 -20.70
CA ALA A 300 -3.09 6.18 -19.89
C ALA A 300 -1.78 6.17 -19.08
N ALA A 301 -1.40 5.04 -18.50
CA ALA A 301 -0.17 4.89 -17.75
C ALA A 301 1.08 5.12 -18.61
N MET A 302 1.14 4.55 -19.82
CA MET A 302 2.24 4.76 -20.76
C MET A 302 2.49 6.24 -21.10
N LYS A 303 1.42 7.07 -21.12
CA LYS A 303 1.52 8.51 -21.39
C LYS A 303 1.85 9.34 -20.15
N LEU A 304 1.48 8.89 -18.99
CA LEU A 304 1.52 9.66 -17.74
C LEU A 304 2.66 9.25 -16.81
N ILE A 305 3.05 7.99 -16.81
CA ILE A 305 4.08 7.45 -15.93
C ILE A 305 5.47 7.75 -16.51
N LYS A 306 6.30 8.38 -15.69
CA LYS A 306 7.66 8.82 -16.08
C LYS A 306 8.77 7.98 -15.43
N VAL A 307 8.43 6.93 -14.72
CA VAL A 307 9.41 6.08 -14.05
C VAL A 307 9.79 4.89 -14.92
N LYS A 308 11.04 4.44 -14.77
CA LYS A 308 11.60 3.31 -15.53
C LYS A 308 11.10 1.96 -15.01
N TYR A 309 10.81 1.87 -13.72
CA TYR A 309 10.43 0.64 -13.02
C TYR A 309 9.13 0.85 -12.26
N LEU A 310 8.32 -0.21 -12.14
CA LEU A 310 7.07 -0.23 -11.37
C LEU A 310 7.27 -0.80 -9.97
N GLY A 311 8.18 -1.74 -9.80
CA GLY A 311 8.55 -2.30 -8.51
C GLY A 311 9.35 -1.32 -7.67
N LEU A 312 8.92 -1.09 -6.42
CA LEU A 312 9.59 -0.13 -5.54
C LEU A 312 11.05 -0.49 -5.26
N CYS A 313 11.40 -1.76 -5.20
CA CYS A 313 12.79 -2.19 -5.02
C CYS A 313 13.68 -1.80 -6.21
N ASN A 314 13.22 -2.01 -7.45
CA ASN A 314 13.92 -1.62 -8.66
C ASN A 314 14.01 -0.09 -8.79
N LEU A 315 12.93 0.60 -8.44
CA LEU A 315 12.88 2.06 -8.43
C LEU A 315 13.89 2.66 -7.45
N LEU A 316 13.97 2.10 -6.24
CA LEU A 316 14.89 2.57 -5.20
C LEU A 316 16.34 2.39 -5.58
N GLN A 317 16.69 1.29 -6.25
CA GLN A 317 18.05 1.01 -6.72
C GLN A 317 18.35 1.65 -8.08
N ASN A 318 17.30 2.14 -8.78
CA ASN A 318 17.39 2.60 -10.17
C ASN A 318 17.98 1.52 -11.12
N GLU A 319 17.76 0.26 -10.77
CA GLU A 319 18.24 -0.94 -11.47
C GLU A 319 17.20 -2.05 -11.37
N MET A 320 17.15 -2.94 -12.38
CA MET A 320 16.27 -4.11 -12.37
C MET A 320 16.90 -5.23 -11.52
N ILE A 321 16.74 -5.17 -10.21
CA ILE A 321 17.20 -6.22 -9.28
C ILE A 321 16.20 -7.37 -9.16
N ALA A 322 14.94 -7.15 -9.55
CA ALA A 322 13.89 -8.16 -9.65
C ALA A 322 13.23 -8.03 -11.03
N PRO A 323 13.04 -9.12 -11.79
CA PRO A 323 12.33 -9.08 -13.08
C PRO A 323 10.94 -8.46 -12.93
N GLU A 324 10.52 -7.64 -13.91
CA GLU A 324 9.18 -7.07 -14.01
C GLU A 324 8.51 -7.57 -15.29
N LEU A 325 7.45 -8.34 -15.17
CA LEU A 325 6.61 -8.77 -16.29
C LEU A 325 5.32 -7.97 -16.29
N LEU A 326 5.22 -7.04 -17.23
CA LEU A 326 4.16 -6.03 -17.24
C LEU A 326 3.24 -6.24 -18.43
N GLN A 327 1.95 -6.16 -18.20
CA GLN A 327 0.88 -6.14 -19.18
C GLN A 327 0.94 -7.35 -20.15
N TYR A 328 1.52 -7.23 -21.33
CA TYR A 328 1.61 -8.29 -22.34
C TYR A 328 2.67 -9.34 -21.98
N ASP A 329 3.77 -8.91 -21.37
CA ASP A 329 4.83 -9.79 -20.87
C ASP A 329 4.39 -10.57 -19.62
N CYS A 330 3.33 -10.10 -18.93
CA CYS A 330 2.69 -10.83 -17.84
C CYS A 330 1.82 -11.96 -18.41
N ASN A 331 2.47 -13.05 -18.81
CA ASN A 331 1.84 -14.27 -19.36
C ASN A 331 2.54 -15.52 -18.82
N ALA A 332 1.88 -16.68 -18.94
CA ALA A 332 2.38 -17.92 -18.37
C ALA A 332 3.69 -18.41 -19.02
N THR A 333 3.92 -18.08 -20.27
CA THR A 333 5.17 -18.49 -20.96
C THR A 333 6.36 -17.78 -20.34
N GLU A 334 6.32 -16.45 -20.23
CA GLU A 334 7.41 -15.67 -19.64
C GLU A 334 7.63 -16.00 -18.16
N LEU A 335 6.54 -16.24 -17.40
CA LEU A 335 6.63 -16.60 -15.98
C LEU A 335 7.17 -18.03 -15.75
N THR A 336 7.23 -18.87 -16.77
CA THR A 336 7.70 -20.26 -16.67
C THR A 336 9.19 -20.39 -17.06
N HIS A 337 9.76 -19.35 -17.66
CA HIS A 337 11.17 -19.22 -18.01
C HIS A 337 11.99 -18.63 -16.87
#